data_3cabda6e6cf691fc1d82fb01233b56f1
#
_entry.id   3cabda6e6cf691fc1d82fb01233b56f1
#
_cell.length_a   1.000
_cell.length_b   1.000
_cell.length_c   1.000
_cell.angle_alpha   90.00
_cell.angle_beta   90.00
_cell.angle_gamma   90.00
#
_symmetry.space_group_name_H-M   'P 1'
#
loop_
_entity.id
_entity.type
_entity.pdbx_description
1 polymer ?
#
loop_
_entity_poly.entity_id
_entity_poly.type
_entity_poly.pdbx_seq_one_letter_code
_entity_poly.pdbx_strand_id
1 'polypeptide(L)'
;MIYLVTKQQALWDSEYYKVLKVEEALNILNSWDIIQYDSETSGRDPHICKILCIQFGNKKAGIQIVIDTTTIEISLFKDILESKLLIGQNIKFDLKFLYNHNIVPLNVYDTMIIEQFLHLGYDNKFFHYSLKAICDRRLKVDIDKTTRGEIIWRGLDSKVILYAAGDVVYLEDIMEQQIKECKERNAINGMNLENNFVPVIAYLEWCGIHLDESKWKLKLKDNQDKLQKSLNSLNDWVINEYKKGRFNNSDLNQYDYFEVKTDNHGDITTNKIPKEYKPIGSSFKEIDEFGRIHYFQKVIKDVPFVSVNTQGDLFSGFDLEPKCNINWASAKQVIPFVKLLGFNTKVQDKSTGENKDSIVEKVLAKQKGIADDFLALYFAYKEQFKDCSTYGQNYLDAINPITNRIHTNFKQLGAASGRMSCGSKSKNEDLAKLKKIPASRCSFPQLQNLPADEITRSAFTAQKGNLFCSCDYSALESRLGADIYNEPEMLKEFLEGSGRMLPHFAVMQFYLK
;
A
#
# COMPACT_ATOMS: atom_id res chain seq x y z
N MET A 1 26.95 -22.68 14.25
CA MET A 1 27.92 -21.87 15.08
C MET A 1 27.76 -20.42 14.71
N ILE A 2 27.64 -19.52 15.70
CA ILE A 2 27.44 -18.08 15.45
C ILE A 2 28.74 -17.32 15.63
N TYR A 3 29.02 -16.43 14.69
CA TYR A 3 30.16 -15.49 14.75
C TYR A 3 29.65 -14.06 14.70
N LEU A 4 30.36 -13.16 15.38
CA LEU A 4 30.14 -11.72 15.36
C LEU A 4 31.37 -11.00 14.83
N VAL A 5 31.17 -10.00 13.96
CA VAL A 5 32.23 -9.08 13.51
C VAL A 5 31.86 -7.68 13.99
N THR A 6 32.60 -7.16 14.95
CA THR A 6 32.38 -5.84 15.57
C THR A 6 33.67 -5.25 16.16
N LYS A 7 33.74 -3.94 16.26
CA LYS A 7 34.75 -3.21 17.02
C LYS A 7 34.30 -2.85 18.45
N GLN A 8 33.05 -3.18 18.82
CA GLN A 8 32.51 -2.92 20.16
C GLN A 8 33.06 -3.95 21.15
N GLN A 9 34.04 -3.56 21.96
CA GLN A 9 34.70 -4.46 22.94
C GLN A 9 33.74 -5.05 23.97
N ALA A 10 32.69 -4.33 24.34
CA ALA A 10 31.65 -4.81 25.26
C ALA A 10 30.93 -6.09 24.77
N LEU A 11 30.98 -6.40 23.46
CA LEU A 11 30.38 -7.59 22.85
C LEU A 11 31.39 -8.73 22.63
N TRP A 12 32.64 -8.60 23.04
CA TRP A 12 33.68 -9.59 22.74
C TRP A 12 33.62 -10.83 23.64
N ASP A 13 33.10 -10.70 24.83
CA ASP A 13 32.99 -11.82 25.78
C ASP A 13 31.55 -12.35 25.79
N SER A 14 31.34 -13.51 25.14
CA SER A 14 30.02 -14.16 25.04
C SER A 14 30.17 -15.67 24.97
N GLU A 15 29.31 -16.38 25.68
CA GLU A 15 29.17 -17.85 25.59
C GLU A 15 28.36 -18.29 24.37
N TYR A 16 27.63 -17.37 23.71
CA TYR A 16 26.67 -17.68 22.63
C TYR A 16 27.27 -17.55 21.24
N TYR A 17 28.31 -16.75 21.07
CA TYR A 17 28.97 -16.50 19.78
C TYR A 17 30.46 -16.24 19.96
N LYS A 18 31.23 -16.37 18.88
CA LYS A 18 32.65 -16.02 18.82
C LYS A 18 32.88 -14.78 17.99
N VAL A 19 33.77 -13.90 18.40
CA VAL A 19 34.15 -12.73 17.63
C VAL A 19 35.24 -13.08 16.62
N LEU A 20 35.03 -12.65 15.37
CA LEU A 20 35.98 -12.78 14.27
C LEU A 20 36.52 -11.42 13.85
N LYS A 21 37.72 -11.42 13.29
CA LYS A 21 38.23 -10.29 12.51
C LYS A 21 37.52 -10.25 11.14
N VAL A 22 37.49 -9.08 10.53
CA VAL A 22 36.88 -8.88 9.22
C VAL A 22 37.46 -9.82 8.15
N GLU A 23 38.79 -9.95 8.13
CA GLU A 23 39.51 -10.79 7.16
C GLU A 23 39.13 -12.28 7.29
N GLU A 24 38.94 -12.75 8.52
CA GLU A 24 38.54 -14.13 8.80
C GLU A 24 37.08 -14.37 8.29
N ALA A 25 36.19 -13.41 8.55
CA ALA A 25 34.82 -13.48 8.06
C ALA A 25 34.76 -13.45 6.52
N LEU A 26 35.53 -12.57 5.87
CA LEU A 26 35.64 -12.50 4.42
C LEU A 26 36.13 -13.82 3.81
N ASN A 27 37.16 -14.46 4.43
CA ASN A 27 37.65 -15.74 3.96
C ASN A 27 36.60 -16.85 4.07
N ILE A 28 35.83 -16.89 5.16
CA ILE A 28 34.73 -17.84 5.32
C ILE A 28 33.65 -17.58 4.25
N LEU A 29 33.18 -16.35 4.11
CA LEU A 29 32.12 -15.99 3.16
C LEU A 29 32.53 -16.24 1.70
N ASN A 30 33.77 -15.97 1.33
CA ASN A 30 34.28 -16.25 -0.01
C ASN A 30 34.25 -17.75 -0.37
N SER A 31 34.36 -18.62 0.61
CA SER A 31 34.31 -20.07 0.41
C SER A 31 32.89 -20.61 0.12
N TRP A 32 31.86 -19.79 0.29
CA TRP A 32 30.46 -20.17 0.06
C TRP A 32 29.99 -19.74 -1.33
N ASP A 33 29.21 -20.59 -2.00
CA ASP A 33 28.54 -20.25 -3.27
C ASP A 33 27.14 -19.70 -3.02
N ILE A 34 26.52 -20.11 -1.93
CA ILE A 34 25.16 -19.73 -1.51
C ILE A 34 25.26 -19.07 -0.14
N ILE A 35 24.58 -17.95 0.00
CA ILE A 35 24.53 -17.16 1.23
C ILE A 35 23.06 -16.90 1.60
N GLN A 36 22.66 -17.33 2.77
CA GLN A 36 21.42 -16.90 3.41
C GLN A 36 21.65 -15.50 3.97
N TYR A 37 20.81 -14.55 3.60
CA TYR A 37 21.02 -13.13 3.88
C TYR A 37 19.79 -12.46 4.47
N ASP A 38 19.99 -11.60 5.45
CA ASP A 38 18.99 -10.70 6.01
C ASP A 38 19.68 -9.47 6.61
N SER A 39 18.94 -8.38 6.91
CA SER A 39 19.47 -7.18 7.53
C SER A 39 18.54 -6.59 8.57
N GLU A 40 19.11 -6.00 9.63
CA GLU A 40 18.39 -5.22 10.61
C GLU A 40 18.66 -3.73 10.40
N THR A 41 17.60 -2.92 10.42
CA THR A 41 17.65 -1.50 10.05
C THR A 41 17.05 -0.60 11.12
N SER A 42 17.41 0.69 11.11
CA SER A 42 16.86 1.68 12.04
C SER A 42 15.44 2.13 11.73
N GLY A 43 14.85 1.66 10.63
CA GLY A 43 13.49 1.93 10.16
C GLY A 43 13.25 1.31 8.80
N ARG A 44 12.20 1.72 8.09
CA ARG A 44 11.75 1.04 6.86
C ARG A 44 12.07 1.77 5.57
N ASP A 45 12.35 3.07 5.63
CA ASP A 45 12.66 3.88 4.44
C ASP A 45 14.17 3.90 4.21
N PRO A 46 14.68 3.30 3.11
CA PRO A 46 16.13 3.21 2.87
C PRO A 46 16.80 4.58 2.69
N HIS A 47 16.08 5.59 2.24
CA HIS A 47 16.64 6.94 2.05
C HIS A 47 16.75 7.75 3.35
N ILE A 48 16.11 7.29 4.42
CA ILE A 48 16.04 7.98 5.71
C ILE A 48 16.79 7.17 6.78
N CYS A 49 16.67 5.84 6.71
CA CYS A 49 17.14 4.91 7.72
C CYS A 49 18.46 4.23 7.30
N LYS A 50 19.14 3.60 8.26
CA LYS A 50 20.45 2.95 8.07
C LYS A 50 20.36 1.46 8.37
N ILE A 51 21.23 0.66 7.77
CA ILE A 51 21.51 -0.71 8.20
C ILE A 51 22.24 -0.65 9.54
N LEU A 52 21.84 -1.47 10.49
CA LEU A 52 22.45 -1.58 11.83
C LEU A 52 23.29 -2.85 11.96
N CYS A 53 22.82 -3.96 11.39
CA CYS A 53 23.64 -5.15 11.17
C CYS A 53 23.16 -5.91 9.94
N ILE A 54 24.06 -6.72 9.38
CA ILE A 54 23.74 -7.71 8.32
C ILE A 54 24.12 -9.09 8.83
N GLN A 55 23.36 -10.08 8.44
CA GLN A 55 23.61 -11.45 8.82
C GLN A 55 23.71 -12.37 7.61
N PHE A 56 24.70 -13.25 7.68
CA PHE A 56 24.98 -14.25 6.67
C PHE A 56 24.84 -15.65 7.28
N GLY A 57 24.25 -16.57 6.54
CA GLY A 57 24.17 -17.98 6.91
C GLY A 57 24.56 -18.89 5.77
N ASN A 58 25.02 -20.10 6.11
CA ASN A 58 25.22 -21.18 5.15
C ASN A 58 24.85 -22.51 5.81
N LYS A 59 23.91 -23.22 5.22
CA LYS A 59 23.39 -24.50 5.71
C LYS A 59 24.47 -25.56 5.80
N LYS A 60 25.25 -25.74 4.71
CA LYS A 60 26.29 -26.77 4.61
C LYS A 60 27.40 -26.56 5.65
N ALA A 61 27.78 -25.33 5.89
CA ALA A 61 28.80 -24.99 6.90
C ALA A 61 28.23 -25.04 8.33
N GLY A 62 26.91 -24.89 8.51
CA GLY A 62 26.28 -24.76 9.82
C GLY A 62 26.70 -23.48 10.57
N ILE A 63 27.05 -22.43 9.81
CA ILE A 63 27.62 -21.18 10.33
C ILE A 63 26.69 -20.00 10.04
N GLN A 64 26.55 -19.11 11.03
CA GLN A 64 25.92 -17.79 10.90
C GLN A 64 26.94 -16.72 11.30
N ILE A 65 27.02 -15.64 10.53
CA ILE A 65 27.92 -14.51 10.78
C ILE A 65 27.10 -13.23 10.83
N VAL A 66 27.13 -12.54 11.94
CA VAL A 66 26.50 -11.22 12.13
C VAL A 66 27.57 -10.14 12.05
N ILE A 67 27.37 -9.15 11.20
CA ILE A 67 28.27 -8.02 11.01
C ILE A 67 27.62 -6.77 11.62
N ASP A 68 28.27 -6.17 12.57
CA ASP A 68 27.90 -4.87 13.14
C ASP A 68 28.26 -3.73 12.19
N THR A 69 27.32 -3.31 11.36
CA THR A 69 27.55 -2.24 10.37
C THR A 69 27.64 -0.85 10.98
N THR A 70 27.42 -0.71 12.30
CA THR A 70 27.67 0.55 13.00
C THR A 70 29.17 0.79 13.24
N THR A 71 29.96 -0.27 13.19
CA THR A 71 31.43 -0.23 13.42
C THR A 71 32.23 -0.79 12.25
N ILE A 72 31.63 -1.57 11.37
CA ILE A 72 32.25 -2.22 10.21
C ILE A 72 31.63 -1.68 8.92
N GLU A 73 32.48 -1.25 8.00
CA GLU A 73 32.02 -0.75 6.69
C GLU A 73 31.42 -1.87 5.83
N ILE A 74 30.15 -1.71 5.44
CA ILE A 74 29.44 -2.70 4.63
C ILE A 74 30.05 -2.88 3.24
N SER A 75 30.71 -1.87 2.70
CA SER A 75 31.40 -1.88 1.40
C SER A 75 32.47 -2.96 1.29
N LEU A 76 33.04 -3.42 2.42
CA LEU A 76 34.01 -4.52 2.46
C LEU A 76 33.40 -5.86 1.99
N PHE A 77 32.09 -6.01 2.04
CA PHE A 77 31.37 -7.21 1.63
C PHE A 77 30.76 -7.11 0.24
N LYS A 78 31.04 -6.02 -0.51
CA LYS A 78 30.45 -5.76 -1.84
C LYS A 78 30.63 -6.92 -2.80
N ASP A 79 31.86 -7.38 -3.01
CA ASP A 79 32.17 -8.42 -3.98
C ASP A 79 31.46 -9.74 -3.64
N ILE A 80 31.31 -10.05 -2.37
CA ILE A 80 30.59 -11.22 -1.86
C ILE A 80 29.10 -11.08 -2.18
N LEU A 81 28.50 -9.94 -1.80
CA LEU A 81 27.07 -9.68 -1.99
C LEU A 81 26.67 -9.63 -3.46
N GLU A 82 27.55 -9.21 -4.36
CA GLU A 82 27.27 -9.12 -5.81
C GLU A 82 27.59 -10.40 -6.57
N SER A 83 28.52 -11.25 -6.09
CA SER A 83 28.96 -12.45 -6.82
C SER A 83 28.24 -13.74 -6.43
N LYS A 84 27.67 -13.82 -5.22
CA LYS A 84 27.07 -15.04 -4.67
C LYS A 84 25.57 -15.10 -4.90
N LEU A 85 24.97 -16.29 -4.79
CA LEU A 85 23.51 -16.43 -4.70
C LEU A 85 23.08 -16.01 -3.29
N LEU A 86 22.29 -14.95 -3.18
CA LEU A 86 21.70 -14.50 -1.93
C LEU A 86 20.28 -15.05 -1.76
N ILE A 87 20.04 -15.82 -0.71
CA ILE A 87 18.70 -16.28 -0.34
C ILE A 87 18.18 -15.41 0.79
N GLY A 88 17.05 -14.76 0.60
CA GLY A 88 16.42 -13.92 1.62
C GLY A 88 14.91 -14.10 1.71
N GLN A 89 14.34 -13.53 2.76
CA GLN A 89 12.89 -13.48 2.98
C GLN A 89 12.38 -12.06 2.74
N ASN A 90 11.69 -11.79 1.63
CA ASN A 90 11.36 -10.43 1.19
C ASN A 90 12.63 -9.58 0.97
N ILE A 91 13.61 -10.21 0.34
CA ILE A 91 14.96 -9.64 0.13
C ILE A 91 14.92 -8.30 -0.64
N LYS A 92 13.83 -8.03 -1.35
CA LYS A 92 13.56 -6.72 -1.96
C LYS A 92 13.75 -5.56 -0.96
N PHE A 93 13.38 -5.76 0.30
CA PHE A 93 13.56 -4.77 1.35
C PHE A 93 15.04 -4.48 1.57
N ASP A 94 15.84 -5.51 1.74
CA ASP A 94 17.27 -5.44 2.03
C ASP A 94 18.07 -4.86 0.86
N LEU A 95 17.75 -5.26 -0.37
CA LEU A 95 18.38 -4.75 -1.58
C LEU A 95 18.31 -3.23 -1.68
N LYS A 96 17.19 -2.62 -1.31
CA LYS A 96 17.04 -1.16 -1.33
C LYS A 96 18.01 -0.43 -0.38
N PHE A 97 18.31 -1.04 0.75
CA PHE A 97 19.32 -0.50 1.66
C PHE A 97 20.74 -0.68 1.13
N LEU A 98 21.04 -1.84 0.49
CA LEU A 98 22.32 -2.10 -0.15
C LEU A 98 22.64 -1.12 -1.27
N TYR A 99 21.64 -0.67 -2.04
CA TYR A 99 21.81 0.31 -3.11
C TYR A 99 22.39 1.65 -2.62
N ASN A 100 22.11 2.06 -1.38
CA ASN A 100 22.70 3.26 -0.77
C ASN A 100 24.23 3.15 -0.57
N HIS A 101 24.75 1.91 -0.58
CA HIS A 101 26.18 1.62 -0.45
C HIS A 101 26.82 1.25 -1.80
N ASN A 102 26.12 1.49 -2.92
CA ASN A 102 26.54 1.08 -4.27
C ASN A 102 26.80 -0.43 -4.39
N ILE A 103 26.03 -1.23 -3.66
CA ILE A 103 26.04 -2.69 -3.71
C ILE A 103 24.76 -3.13 -4.41
N VAL A 104 24.89 -3.83 -5.56
CA VAL A 104 23.78 -4.16 -6.46
C VAL A 104 23.72 -5.67 -6.72
N PRO A 105 23.23 -6.49 -5.78
CA PRO A 105 23.08 -7.91 -5.99
C PRO A 105 22.01 -8.18 -7.06
N LEU A 106 22.33 -9.01 -8.03
CA LEU A 106 21.43 -9.44 -9.10
C LEU A 106 21.02 -10.90 -8.98
N ASN A 107 21.87 -11.74 -8.36
CA ASN A 107 21.63 -13.16 -8.18
C ASN A 107 20.97 -13.41 -6.82
N VAL A 108 19.63 -13.39 -6.80
CA VAL A 108 18.85 -13.50 -5.57
C VAL A 108 17.77 -14.57 -5.65
N TYR A 109 17.43 -15.14 -4.51
CA TYR A 109 16.27 -16.00 -4.31
C TYR A 109 15.41 -15.46 -3.16
N ASP A 110 14.17 -15.10 -3.44
CA ASP A 110 13.24 -14.58 -2.43
C ASP A 110 12.24 -15.66 -2.02
N THR A 111 12.43 -16.21 -0.82
CA THR A 111 11.57 -17.28 -0.29
C THR A 111 10.11 -16.85 -0.13
N MET A 112 9.83 -15.56 0.12
CA MET A 112 8.47 -15.04 0.21
C MET A 112 7.80 -14.98 -1.16
N ILE A 113 8.50 -14.48 -2.17
CA ILE A 113 7.95 -14.34 -3.54
C ILE A 113 7.67 -15.72 -4.13
N ILE A 114 8.58 -16.67 -3.96
CA ILE A 114 8.35 -18.02 -4.50
C ILE A 114 7.23 -18.74 -3.74
N GLU A 115 7.09 -18.50 -2.42
CA GLU A 115 5.94 -19.02 -1.69
C GLU A 115 4.62 -18.45 -2.20
N GLN A 116 4.58 -17.15 -2.51
CA GLN A 116 3.41 -16.52 -3.13
C GLN A 116 3.13 -17.07 -4.53
N PHE A 117 4.18 -17.28 -5.33
CA PHE A 117 4.08 -17.87 -6.67
C PHE A 117 3.45 -19.27 -6.65
N LEU A 118 3.88 -20.12 -5.74
CA LEU A 118 3.35 -21.48 -5.57
C LEU A 118 1.88 -21.50 -5.10
N HIS A 119 1.40 -20.41 -4.50
CA HIS A 119 0.02 -20.26 -4.01
C HIS A 119 -0.82 -19.28 -4.85
N LEU A 120 -0.42 -18.98 -6.08
CA LEU A 120 -1.21 -18.14 -6.97
C LEU A 120 -2.60 -18.75 -7.23
N GLY A 121 -3.61 -17.88 -7.26
CA GLY A 121 -5.00 -18.29 -7.46
C GLY A 121 -5.73 -18.71 -6.18
N TYR A 122 -5.03 -18.96 -5.09
CA TYR A 122 -5.66 -19.18 -3.78
C TYR A 122 -6.04 -17.85 -3.10
N ASP A 123 -7.08 -17.86 -2.26
CA ASP A 123 -7.45 -16.67 -1.49
C ASP A 123 -6.36 -16.37 -0.45
N ASN A 124 -5.71 -15.21 -0.59
CA ASN A 124 -4.65 -14.74 0.32
C ASN A 124 -5.07 -14.62 1.80
N LYS A 125 -6.36 -14.71 2.10
CA LYS A 125 -6.84 -14.75 3.48
C LYS A 125 -6.43 -16.01 4.23
N PHE A 126 -6.13 -17.09 3.52
CA PHE A 126 -5.75 -18.38 4.11
C PHE A 126 -4.25 -18.59 4.20
N PHE A 127 -3.44 -17.76 3.53
CA PHE A 127 -2.00 -17.93 3.48
C PHE A 127 -1.26 -16.70 4.02
N HIS A 128 -0.46 -16.93 5.05
CA HIS A 128 0.49 -15.95 5.54
C HIS A 128 1.89 -16.27 5.00
N TYR A 129 2.60 -15.23 4.55
CA TYR A 129 3.90 -15.34 3.88
C TYR A 129 5.04 -14.77 4.72
N SER A 130 4.87 -14.64 6.05
CA SER A 130 5.99 -14.33 6.94
C SER A 130 6.94 -15.51 7.07
N LEU A 131 8.22 -15.27 7.37
CA LEU A 131 9.20 -16.34 7.57
C LEU A 131 8.69 -17.40 8.58
N LYS A 132 8.13 -16.96 9.71
CA LYS A 132 7.51 -17.84 10.72
C LYS A 132 6.45 -18.76 10.09
N ALA A 133 5.52 -18.20 9.31
CA ALA A 133 4.45 -18.97 8.69
C ALA A 133 4.97 -19.95 7.63
N ILE A 134 6.03 -19.59 6.91
CA ILE A 134 6.65 -20.48 5.91
C ILE A 134 7.43 -21.61 6.61
N CYS A 135 8.21 -21.31 7.66
CA CYS A 135 8.91 -22.31 8.46
C CYS A 135 7.93 -23.32 9.09
N ASP A 136 6.85 -22.85 9.71
CA ASP A 136 5.82 -23.74 10.26
C ASP A 136 5.19 -24.62 9.17
N ARG A 137 4.82 -24.05 8.03
CA ARG A 137 4.16 -24.78 6.94
C ARG A 137 5.08 -25.81 6.30
N ARG A 138 6.32 -25.43 5.96
CA ARG A 138 7.25 -26.26 5.20
C ARG A 138 8.15 -27.14 6.05
N LEU A 139 8.65 -26.63 7.16
CA LEU A 139 9.68 -27.28 7.96
C LEU A 139 9.14 -27.83 9.28
N LYS A 140 7.92 -27.46 9.68
CA LYS A 140 7.36 -27.78 11.00
C LYS A 140 8.19 -27.20 12.15
N VAL A 141 8.78 -26.04 11.94
CA VAL A 141 9.60 -25.32 12.92
C VAL A 141 8.90 -24.04 13.31
N ASP A 142 8.71 -23.84 14.61
CA ASP A 142 8.25 -22.58 15.18
C ASP A 142 9.45 -21.69 15.52
N ILE A 143 9.54 -20.52 14.89
CA ILE A 143 10.59 -19.54 15.13
C ILE A 143 10.10 -18.38 15.99
N ASP A 144 10.92 -17.98 16.97
CA ASP A 144 10.61 -16.84 17.81
C ASP A 144 10.86 -15.52 17.07
N LYS A 145 9.85 -14.65 17.06
CA LYS A 145 9.90 -13.31 16.46
C LYS A 145 9.64 -12.19 17.48
N THR A 146 9.73 -12.48 18.78
CA THR A 146 9.45 -11.51 19.84
C THR A 146 10.45 -10.36 19.90
N THR A 147 11.70 -10.59 19.46
CA THR A 147 12.81 -9.61 19.47
C THR A 147 12.80 -8.68 18.25
N ARG A 148 11.91 -8.90 17.27
CA ARG A 148 11.87 -8.12 16.05
C ARG A 148 11.73 -6.62 16.33
N GLY A 149 12.64 -5.82 15.78
CA GLY A 149 12.64 -4.37 15.92
C GLY A 149 13.21 -3.85 17.25
N GLU A 150 13.59 -4.73 18.19
CA GLU A 150 14.21 -4.30 19.46
C GLU A 150 15.56 -3.62 19.25
N ILE A 151 16.27 -3.93 18.16
CA ILE A 151 17.57 -3.34 17.83
C ILE A 151 17.52 -1.80 17.76
N ILE A 152 16.39 -1.22 17.37
CA ILE A 152 16.23 0.23 17.22
C ILE A 152 16.45 0.98 18.55
N TRP A 153 16.02 0.39 19.67
CA TRP A 153 16.10 1.02 20.99
C TRP A 153 17.10 0.33 21.94
N ARG A 154 17.40 -0.96 21.71
CA ARG A 154 18.41 -1.71 22.50
C ARG A 154 19.83 -1.54 21.96
N GLY A 155 19.96 -1.28 20.65
CA GLY A 155 21.23 -1.46 19.95
C GLY A 155 21.55 -2.94 19.73
N LEU A 156 22.79 -3.23 19.37
CA LEU A 156 23.29 -4.59 19.18
C LEU A 156 23.70 -5.18 20.54
N ASP A 157 22.99 -6.18 21.02
CA ASP A 157 23.31 -6.96 22.21
C ASP A 157 23.23 -8.47 21.90
N SER A 158 23.57 -9.31 22.85
CA SER A 158 23.58 -10.78 22.65
C SER A 158 22.21 -11.31 22.22
N LYS A 159 21.11 -10.76 22.74
CA LYS A 159 19.75 -11.18 22.35
C LYS A 159 19.45 -10.85 20.89
N VAL A 160 19.81 -9.63 20.46
CA VAL A 160 19.63 -9.18 19.07
C VAL A 160 20.52 -9.96 18.12
N ILE A 161 21.78 -10.25 18.52
CA ILE A 161 22.72 -11.05 17.71
C ILE A 161 22.19 -12.47 17.49
N LEU A 162 21.66 -13.12 18.52
CA LEU A 162 21.08 -14.45 18.42
C LEU A 162 19.82 -14.45 17.55
N TYR A 163 18.98 -13.43 17.71
CA TYR A 163 17.79 -13.25 16.89
C TYR A 163 18.18 -13.07 15.41
N ALA A 164 19.06 -12.15 15.09
CA ALA A 164 19.55 -11.89 13.74
C ALA A 164 20.18 -13.13 13.09
N ALA A 165 21.03 -13.86 13.84
CA ALA A 165 21.59 -15.13 13.37
C ALA A 165 20.51 -16.19 13.10
N GLY A 166 19.42 -16.18 13.88
CA GLY A 166 18.27 -17.10 13.72
C GLY A 166 17.49 -16.88 12.43
N ASP A 167 17.42 -15.64 11.94
CA ASP A 167 16.62 -15.26 10.77
C ASP A 167 17.19 -15.81 9.44
N VAL A 168 18.44 -16.21 9.41
CA VAL A 168 19.08 -16.78 8.23
C VAL A 168 19.30 -18.30 8.28
N VAL A 169 18.81 -18.99 9.32
CA VAL A 169 19.09 -20.43 9.50
C VAL A 169 18.36 -21.32 8.50
N TYR A 170 17.09 -20.98 8.17
CA TYR A 170 16.17 -21.88 7.47
C TYR A 170 15.90 -21.51 6.01
N LEU A 171 16.52 -20.43 5.50
CA LEU A 171 16.19 -19.91 4.18
C LEU A 171 16.56 -20.88 3.04
N GLU A 172 17.69 -21.58 3.17
CA GLU A 172 18.14 -22.59 2.19
C GLU A 172 17.26 -23.85 2.23
N ASP A 173 16.83 -24.29 3.42
CA ASP A 173 15.89 -25.40 3.56
C ASP A 173 14.54 -25.10 2.89
N ILE A 174 14.04 -23.88 3.05
CA ILE A 174 12.83 -23.40 2.38
C ILE A 174 13.02 -23.39 0.87
N MET A 175 14.12 -22.82 0.37
CA MET A 175 14.46 -22.77 -1.05
C MET A 175 14.48 -24.17 -1.68
N GLU A 176 15.16 -25.14 -1.05
CA GLU A 176 15.23 -26.51 -1.55
C GLU A 176 13.85 -27.16 -1.72
N GLN A 177 12.96 -26.98 -0.73
CA GLN A 177 11.59 -27.49 -0.81
C GLN A 177 10.77 -26.79 -1.89
N GLN A 178 10.92 -25.46 -2.02
CA GLN A 178 10.24 -24.68 -3.05
C GLN A 178 10.69 -25.07 -4.45
N ILE A 179 12.00 -25.25 -4.66
CA ILE A 179 12.56 -25.72 -5.94
C ILE A 179 12.04 -27.12 -6.30
N LYS A 180 11.98 -28.03 -5.32
CA LYS A 180 11.42 -29.36 -5.51
C LYS A 180 9.97 -29.28 -5.99
N GLU A 181 9.13 -28.51 -5.30
CA GLU A 181 7.72 -28.30 -5.66
C GLU A 181 7.55 -27.64 -7.03
N CYS A 182 8.39 -26.64 -7.37
CA CYS A 182 8.38 -26.02 -8.70
C CYS A 182 8.75 -27.02 -9.81
N LYS A 183 9.68 -27.96 -9.56
CA LYS A 183 10.01 -29.04 -10.50
C LYS A 183 8.83 -29.97 -10.71
N GLU A 184 8.19 -30.41 -9.63
CA GLU A 184 7.01 -31.28 -9.67
C GLU A 184 5.84 -30.66 -10.43
N ARG A 185 5.69 -29.33 -10.33
CA ARG A 185 4.63 -28.55 -11.02
C ARG A 185 5.03 -28.05 -12.42
N ASN A 186 6.22 -28.38 -12.93
CA ASN A 186 6.79 -27.84 -14.17
C ASN A 186 6.81 -26.30 -14.21
N ALA A 187 7.12 -25.66 -13.09
CA ALA A 187 7.02 -24.21 -12.87
C ALA A 187 8.39 -23.51 -12.67
N ILE A 188 9.50 -24.19 -12.98
CA ILE A 188 10.86 -23.65 -12.79
C ILE A 188 11.08 -22.35 -13.56
N ASN A 189 10.60 -22.27 -14.81
CA ASN A 189 10.77 -21.04 -15.61
C ASN A 189 10.05 -19.84 -14.97
N GLY A 190 8.84 -20.05 -14.44
CA GLY A 190 8.11 -19.02 -13.71
C GLY A 190 8.83 -18.61 -12.41
N MET A 191 9.33 -19.57 -11.65
CA MET A 191 10.13 -19.32 -10.45
C MET A 191 11.37 -18.47 -10.77
N ASN A 192 12.11 -18.81 -11.82
CA ASN A 192 13.30 -18.06 -12.24
C ASN A 192 12.94 -16.64 -12.68
N LEU A 193 11.83 -16.48 -13.43
CA LEU A 193 11.34 -15.17 -13.85
C LEU A 193 11.02 -14.29 -12.64
N GLU A 194 10.30 -14.83 -11.66
CA GLU A 194 9.91 -14.10 -10.46
C GLU A 194 11.14 -13.69 -9.62
N ASN A 195 12.11 -14.58 -9.42
CA ASN A 195 13.35 -14.24 -8.71
C ASN A 195 14.18 -13.18 -9.45
N ASN A 196 14.35 -13.30 -10.77
CA ASN A 196 15.08 -12.32 -11.58
C ASN A 196 14.41 -10.95 -11.57
N PHE A 197 13.11 -10.89 -11.30
CA PHE A 197 12.37 -9.63 -11.25
C PHE A 197 12.45 -8.92 -9.89
N VAL A 198 12.82 -9.62 -8.82
CA VAL A 198 12.97 -9.03 -7.46
C VAL A 198 13.94 -7.85 -7.44
N PRO A 199 15.18 -7.94 -7.96
CA PRO A 199 16.10 -6.80 -8.00
C PRO A 199 15.58 -5.63 -8.84
N VAL A 200 14.86 -5.92 -9.93
CA VAL A 200 14.27 -4.90 -10.81
C VAL A 200 13.24 -4.07 -10.04
N ILE A 201 12.33 -4.72 -9.32
CA ILE A 201 11.32 -4.04 -8.50
C ILE A 201 11.98 -3.28 -7.34
N ALA A 202 12.98 -3.88 -6.69
CA ALA A 202 13.73 -3.22 -5.63
C ALA A 202 14.35 -1.90 -6.13
N TYR A 203 14.98 -1.95 -7.31
CA TYR A 203 15.61 -0.78 -7.92
C TYR A 203 14.58 0.27 -8.36
N LEU A 204 13.46 -0.15 -8.93
CA LEU A 204 12.34 0.73 -9.29
C LEU A 204 11.79 1.50 -8.08
N GLU A 205 11.58 0.80 -6.96
CA GLU A 205 11.12 1.42 -5.71
C GLU A 205 12.18 2.37 -5.11
N TRP A 206 13.44 1.98 -5.16
CA TRP A 206 14.56 2.78 -4.65
C TRP A 206 14.79 4.02 -5.51
N CYS A 207 14.72 3.93 -6.83
CA CYS A 207 14.81 5.09 -7.71
C CYS A 207 13.67 6.08 -7.50
N GLY A 208 12.45 5.60 -7.30
CA GLY A 208 11.26 6.44 -7.23
C GLY A 208 11.01 7.24 -8.51
N ILE A 209 9.98 8.08 -8.50
CA ILE A 209 9.57 8.90 -9.64
C ILE A 209 9.46 10.38 -9.24
N HIS A 210 9.93 11.28 -10.09
CA HIS A 210 9.81 12.71 -9.85
C HIS A 210 8.40 13.21 -10.16
N LEU A 211 7.83 14.03 -9.26
CA LEU A 211 6.56 14.71 -9.42
C LEU A 211 6.80 16.23 -9.46
N ASP A 212 6.35 16.89 -10.53
CA ASP A 212 6.30 18.35 -10.61
C ASP A 212 5.21 18.87 -9.67
N GLU A 213 5.62 19.39 -8.53
CA GLU A 213 4.71 19.90 -7.51
C GLU A 213 3.82 21.04 -8.02
N SER A 214 4.33 21.90 -8.90
CA SER A 214 3.59 23.05 -9.41
C SER A 214 2.42 22.59 -10.26
N LYS A 215 2.67 21.67 -11.19
CA LYS A 215 1.63 21.05 -12.02
C LYS A 215 0.62 20.27 -11.16
N TRP A 216 1.11 19.53 -10.17
CA TRP A 216 0.22 18.78 -9.29
C TRP A 216 -0.67 19.69 -8.44
N LYS A 217 -0.15 20.79 -7.94
CA LYS A 217 -0.93 21.81 -7.20
C LYS A 217 -2.01 22.46 -8.08
N LEU A 218 -1.71 22.73 -9.36
CA LEU A 218 -2.72 23.21 -10.33
C LEU A 218 -3.83 22.17 -10.53
N LYS A 219 -3.45 20.90 -10.72
CA LYS A 219 -4.42 19.79 -10.80
C LYS A 219 -5.31 19.70 -9.55
N LEU A 220 -4.71 19.79 -8.36
CA LEU A 220 -5.48 19.73 -7.11
C LEU A 220 -6.53 20.85 -7.04
N LYS A 221 -6.14 22.06 -7.42
CA LYS A 221 -7.07 23.20 -7.45
C LYS A 221 -8.21 22.98 -8.44
N ASP A 222 -7.91 22.56 -9.66
CA ASP A 222 -8.93 22.26 -10.67
C ASP A 222 -9.89 21.14 -10.20
N ASN A 223 -9.38 20.07 -9.62
CA ASN A 223 -10.19 18.99 -9.07
C ASN A 223 -11.08 19.47 -7.91
N GLN A 224 -10.56 20.33 -7.01
CA GLN A 224 -11.34 20.91 -5.91
C GLN A 224 -12.46 21.81 -6.43
N ASP A 225 -12.19 22.64 -7.43
CA ASP A 225 -13.18 23.51 -8.06
C ASP A 225 -14.30 22.68 -8.74
N LYS A 226 -13.93 21.60 -9.45
CA LYS A 226 -14.87 20.64 -10.06
C LYS A 226 -15.71 19.92 -8.99
N LEU A 227 -15.08 19.45 -7.93
CA LEU A 227 -15.76 18.80 -6.81
C LEU A 227 -16.77 19.75 -6.15
N GLN A 228 -16.38 21.00 -5.89
CA GLN A 228 -17.28 21.99 -5.29
C GLN A 228 -18.47 22.31 -6.20
N LYS A 229 -18.26 22.44 -7.51
CA LYS A 229 -19.35 22.60 -8.49
C LYS A 229 -20.31 21.43 -8.48
N SER A 230 -19.78 20.19 -8.53
CA SER A 230 -20.60 18.98 -8.48
C SER A 230 -21.38 18.85 -7.18
N LEU A 231 -20.75 19.22 -6.04
CA LEU A 231 -21.40 19.24 -4.74
C LEU A 231 -22.54 20.26 -4.69
N ASN A 232 -22.33 21.48 -5.19
CA ASN A 232 -23.35 22.51 -5.24
C ASN A 232 -24.53 22.06 -6.11
N SER A 233 -24.28 21.56 -7.34
CA SER A 233 -25.33 21.07 -8.22
C SER A 233 -26.17 19.96 -7.60
N LEU A 234 -25.53 19.06 -6.86
CA LEU A 234 -26.21 17.97 -6.16
C LEU A 234 -27.06 18.49 -4.98
N ASN A 235 -26.54 19.43 -4.20
CA ASN A 235 -27.27 20.07 -3.10
C ASN A 235 -28.46 20.90 -3.62
N ASP A 236 -28.24 21.66 -4.69
CA ASP A 236 -29.29 22.47 -5.31
C ASP A 236 -30.43 21.59 -5.85
N TRP A 237 -30.10 20.44 -6.44
CA TRP A 237 -31.12 19.47 -6.88
C TRP A 237 -31.98 19.00 -5.68
N VAL A 238 -31.35 18.62 -4.56
CA VAL A 238 -32.08 18.17 -3.35
C VAL A 238 -32.98 19.28 -2.81
N ILE A 239 -32.48 20.51 -2.72
CA ILE A 239 -33.23 21.67 -2.24
C ILE A 239 -34.43 21.95 -3.15
N ASN A 240 -34.22 21.90 -4.48
CA ASN A 240 -35.30 22.15 -5.45
C ASN A 240 -36.38 21.07 -5.40
N GLU A 241 -36.01 19.81 -5.28
CA GLU A 241 -36.98 18.71 -5.18
C GLU A 241 -37.74 18.73 -3.84
N TYR A 242 -37.08 19.14 -2.76
CA TYR A 242 -37.70 19.39 -1.46
C TYR A 242 -38.73 20.54 -1.57
N LYS A 243 -38.38 21.67 -2.20
CA LYS A 243 -39.28 22.81 -2.43
C LYS A 243 -40.52 22.39 -3.29
N LYS A 244 -40.37 21.45 -4.21
CA LYS A 244 -41.45 20.88 -5.02
C LYS A 244 -42.30 19.86 -4.26
N GLY A 245 -41.95 19.47 -3.04
CA GLY A 245 -42.64 18.47 -2.24
C GLY A 245 -42.48 17.03 -2.73
N ARG A 246 -41.40 16.74 -3.51
CA ARG A 246 -41.14 15.37 -4.04
C ARG A 246 -40.88 14.36 -2.95
N PHE A 247 -40.35 14.78 -1.80
CA PHE A 247 -40.11 13.92 -0.63
C PHE A 247 -40.36 14.69 0.67
N ASN A 248 -40.75 13.93 1.69
CA ASN A 248 -40.82 14.45 3.05
C ASN A 248 -39.42 14.44 3.66
N ASN A 249 -39.13 15.50 4.43
CA ASN A 249 -37.86 15.61 5.12
C ASN A 249 -37.73 14.52 6.20
N SER A 250 -36.62 13.82 6.20
CA SER A 250 -36.26 12.81 7.20
C SER A 250 -34.97 13.19 7.90
N ASP A 251 -34.77 12.69 9.12
CA ASP A 251 -33.59 12.95 9.88
C ASP A 251 -32.42 12.07 9.47
N LEU A 252 -31.24 12.67 9.49
CA LEU A 252 -29.94 12.05 9.26
C LEU A 252 -29.16 12.00 10.56
N ASN A 253 -28.44 10.92 10.75
CA ASN A 253 -27.42 10.83 11.79
C ASN A 253 -26.16 11.60 11.38
N GLN A 254 -25.89 12.71 12.04
CA GLN A 254 -24.67 13.48 11.89
C GLN A 254 -23.73 13.20 13.06
N TYR A 255 -22.48 12.86 12.75
CA TYR A 255 -21.44 12.60 13.76
C TYR A 255 -20.50 13.80 13.86
N ASP A 256 -20.10 14.11 15.11
CA ASP A 256 -19.13 15.15 15.41
C ASP A 256 -18.23 14.71 16.56
N TYR A 257 -17.20 15.50 16.86
CA TYR A 257 -16.24 15.24 17.91
C TYR A 257 -16.09 16.48 18.76
N PHE A 258 -16.35 16.32 20.06
CA PHE A 258 -16.17 17.41 21.02
C PHE A 258 -15.02 17.09 21.96
N GLU A 259 -14.13 18.05 22.16
CA GLU A 259 -13.10 17.94 23.18
C GLU A 259 -13.73 17.94 24.58
N VAL A 260 -13.32 16.98 25.40
CA VAL A 260 -13.83 16.80 26.75
C VAL A 260 -12.68 16.73 27.74
N LYS A 261 -12.91 17.15 28.99
CA LYS A 261 -11.93 16.96 30.07
C LYS A 261 -12.23 15.68 30.80
N THR A 262 -11.19 14.89 31.07
CA THR A 262 -11.28 13.65 31.85
C THR A 262 -10.58 13.83 33.20
N ASP A 263 -10.99 13.04 34.18
CA ASP A 263 -10.26 12.87 35.44
C ASP A 263 -9.07 11.90 35.28
N ASN A 264 -8.39 11.61 36.39
CA ASN A 264 -7.24 10.69 36.42
C ASN A 264 -7.61 9.24 36.11
N HIS A 265 -8.88 8.88 36.07
CA HIS A 265 -9.40 7.54 35.73
C HIS A 265 -9.91 7.48 34.28
N GLY A 266 -9.91 8.62 33.56
CA GLY A 266 -10.39 8.72 32.18
C GLY A 266 -11.90 9.03 32.06
N ASP A 267 -12.59 9.28 33.18
CA ASP A 267 -13.99 9.68 33.18
C ASP A 267 -14.17 11.16 32.85
N ILE A 268 -15.19 11.47 32.05
CA ILE A 268 -15.46 12.84 31.58
C ILE A 268 -15.92 13.72 32.72
N THR A 269 -15.09 14.69 33.12
CA THR A 269 -15.37 15.60 34.25
C THR A 269 -16.11 16.86 33.86
N THR A 270 -15.91 17.33 32.60
CA THR A 270 -16.63 18.49 32.08
C THR A 270 -17.12 18.20 30.67
N ASN A 271 -18.42 18.25 30.52
CA ASN A 271 -19.08 17.97 29.26
C ASN A 271 -19.61 19.28 28.65
N LYS A 272 -18.92 19.81 27.65
CA LYS A 272 -19.40 20.95 26.85
C LYS A 272 -20.18 20.51 25.61
N ILE A 273 -20.61 19.24 25.56
CA ILE A 273 -21.40 18.71 24.46
C ILE A 273 -22.77 19.42 24.47
N PRO A 274 -23.15 20.08 23.37
CA PRO A 274 -24.46 20.73 23.26
C PRO A 274 -25.58 19.70 23.46
N LYS A 275 -26.71 20.15 24.05
CA LYS A 275 -27.84 19.25 24.43
C LYS A 275 -28.44 18.47 23.26
N GLU A 276 -28.31 18.98 22.05
CA GLU A 276 -28.76 18.34 20.81
C GLU A 276 -27.90 17.17 20.36
N TYR A 277 -26.70 16.99 20.94
CA TYR A 277 -25.79 15.87 20.65
C TYR A 277 -25.84 14.82 21.74
N LYS A 278 -25.80 13.55 21.34
CA LYS A 278 -25.74 12.40 22.25
C LYS A 278 -24.37 11.74 22.15
N PRO A 279 -23.65 11.52 23.25
CA PRO A 279 -22.37 10.77 23.26
C PRO A 279 -22.56 9.34 22.75
N ILE A 280 -21.58 8.84 21.97
CA ILE A 280 -21.55 7.45 21.49
C ILE A 280 -20.16 6.85 21.65
N GLY A 281 -20.10 5.66 22.23
CA GLY A 281 -18.83 4.96 22.49
C GLY A 281 -18.02 5.60 23.62
N SER A 282 -16.80 5.13 23.80
CA SER A 282 -15.84 5.72 24.74
C SER A 282 -15.11 6.92 24.11
N SER A 283 -14.64 7.83 24.97
CA SER A 283 -13.74 8.91 24.54
C SER A 283 -12.40 8.32 24.07
N PHE A 284 -11.72 9.04 23.18
CA PHE A 284 -10.37 8.70 22.72
C PHE A 284 -9.44 9.88 22.92
N LYS A 285 -8.12 9.62 22.99
CA LYS A 285 -7.09 10.64 23.19
C LYS A 285 -6.34 10.93 21.89
N GLU A 286 -6.02 12.19 21.70
CA GLU A 286 -5.06 12.65 20.69
C GLU A 286 -3.92 13.41 21.38
N ILE A 287 -2.74 13.42 20.80
CA ILE A 287 -1.56 14.14 21.31
C ILE A 287 -1.23 15.21 20.28
N ASP A 288 -1.16 16.47 20.71
CA ASP A 288 -0.81 17.59 19.85
C ASP A 288 0.71 17.64 19.56
N GLU A 289 1.11 18.57 18.71
CA GLU A 289 2.52 18.78 18.33
C GLU A 289 3.44 19.19 19.49
N PHE A 290 2.87 19.63 20.61
CA PHE A 290 3.58 20.02 21.85
C PHE A 290 3.59 18.89 22.89
N GLY A 291 3.06 17.69 22.55
CA GLY A 291 2.98 16.54 23.46
C GLY A 291 1.84 16.60 24.48
N ARG A 292 0.89 17.55 24.35
CA ARG A 292 -0.26 17.66 25.24
C ARG A 292 -1.35 16.68 24.81
N ILE A 293 -1.98 16.03 25.79
CA ILE A 293 -3.02 15.04 25.56
C ILE A 293 -4.38 15.74 25.58
N HIS A 294 -5.14 15.55 24.50
CA HIS A 294 -6.52 15.99 24.35
C HIS A 294 -7.45 14.78 24.30
N TYR A 295 -8.58 14.87 24.96
CA TYR A 295 -9.60 13.82 24.93
C TYR A 295 -10.80 14.29 24.13
N PHE A 296 -11.29 13.43 23.23
CA PHE A 296 -12.44 13.71 22.39
C PHE A 296 -13.54 12.68 22.60
N GLN A 297 -14.76 13.16 22.65
CA GLN A 297 -15.95 12.33 22.65
C GLN A 297 -16.64 12.38 21.30
N LYS A 298 -16.84 11.24 20.70
CA LYS A 298 -17.68 11.11 19.51
C LYS A 298 -19.14 11.29 19.89
N VAL A 299 -19.86 12.12 19.14
CA VAL A 299 -21.26 12.44 19.40
C VAL A 299 -22.12 12.23 18.15
N ILE A 300 -23.42 12.09 18.34
CA ILE A 300 -24.41 11.97 17.28
C ILE A 300 -25.51 13.00 17.50
N LYS A 301 -25.97 13.58 16.42
CA LYS A 301 -27.15 14.46 16.38
C LYS A 301 -28.00 14.06 15.18
N ASP A 302 -29.30 14.02 15.38
CA ASP A 302 -30.24 13.85 14.29
C ASP A 302 -30.50 15.21 13.63
N VAL A 303 -30.24 15.31 12.33
CA VAL A 303 -30.48 16.52 11.53
C VAL A 303 -31.35 16.21 10.33
N PRO A 304 -32.23 17.11 9.92
CA PRO A 304 -33.05 16.91 8.72
C PRO A 304 -32.19 16.89 7.45
N PHE A 305 -32.62 16.19 6.39
CA PHE A 305 -31.96 16.22 5.08
C PHE A 305 -31.81 17.65 4.55
N VAL A 306 -32.86 18.44 4.74
CA VAL A 306 -32.88 19.86 4.40
C VAL A 306 -33.31 20.64 5.64
N SER A 307 -32.47 21.55 6.10
CA SER A 307 -32.80 22.49 7.15
C SER A 307 -33.12 23.86 6.57
N VAL A 308 -34.09 24.55 7.20
CA VAL A 308 -34.39 25.93 6.92
C VAL A 308 -33.96 26.74 8.14
N ASN A 309 -33.13 27.74 7.94
CA ASN A 309 -32.67 28.60 9.05
C ASN A 309 -33.81 29.52 9.51
N THR A 310 -34.37 29.24 10.68
CA THR A 310 -35.47 30.04 11.28
C THR A 310 -34.99 31.07 12.28
N GLN A 311 -33.68 31.15 12.55
CA GLN A 311 -33.09 32.15 13.44
C GLN A 311 -32.45 33.26 12.60
N GLY A 312 -33.25 34.24 12.22
CA GLY A 312 -32.75 35.52 11.73
C GLY A 312 -32.51 36.49 12.90
N ASP A 313 -31.40 37.23 12.88
CA ASP A 313 -31.25 38.41 13.71
C ASP A 313 -32.37 39.41 13.40
N LEU A 314 -32.89 40.09 14.43
CA LEU A 314 -34.02 41.04 14.33
C LEU A 314 -33.79 42.19 13.32
N PHE A 315 -32.56 42.32 12.77
CA PHE A 315 -32.12 43.38 11.88
C PHE A 315 -31.58 42.91 10.51
N SER A 316 -31.36 41.63 10.30
CA SER A 316 -31.05 41.06 8.98
C SER A 316 -32.31 40.39 8.44
N GLY A 317 -32.78 40.81 7.24
CA GLY A 317 -33.93 40.22 6.61
C GLY A 317 -33.82 38.68 6.59
N PHE A 318 -34.94 37.99 6.87
CA PHE A 318 -35.03 36.54 6.95
C PHE A 318 -34.58 35.90 5.64
N ASP A 319 -33.35 35.48 5.57
CA ASP A 319 -32.86 34.65 4.47
C ASP A 319 -33.20 33.18 4.83
N LEU A 320 -34.42 32.80 4.49
CA LEU A 320 -34.98 31.45 4.70
C LEU A 320 -34.48 30.43 3.66
N GLU A 321 -33.23 30.56 3.22
CA GLU A 321 -32.67 29.65 2.23
C GLU A 321 -32.48 28.24 2.82
N PRO A 322 -33.12 27.23 2.22
CA PRO A 322 -32.95 25.87 2.67
C PRO A 322 -31.53 25.37 2.37
N LYS A 323 -30.97 24.58 3.30
CA LYS A 323 -29.63 24.01 3.22
C LYS A 323 -29.70 22.49 3.21
N CYS A 324 -29.02 21.85 2.25
CA CYS A 324 -28.80 20.40 2.24
C CYS A 324 -27.75 20.00 3.27
N ASN A 325 -28.08 19.06 4.15
CA ASN A 325 -27.22 18.58 5.22
C ASN A 325 -26.57 17.20 4.93
N ILE A 326 -26.81 16.63 3.75
CA ILE A 326 -26.32 15.29 3.40
C ILE A 326 -24.81 15.36 3.16
N ASN A 327 -24.05 14.53 3.88
CA ASN A 327 -22.66 14.26 3.54
C ASN A 327 -22.62 13.16 2.46
N TRP A 328 -22.42 13.56 1.22
CA TRP A 328 -22.42 12.67 0.06
C TRP A 328 -21.25 11.67 0.01
N ALA A 329 -20.19 11.90 0.79
CA ALA A 329 -19.11 10.94 0.99
C ALA A 329 -19.49 9.80 1.96
N SER A 330 -20.53 9.98 2.77
CA SER A 330 -20.98 9.03 3.78
C SER A 330 -22.08 8.10 3.25
N ALA A 331 -21.74 6.85 2.97
CA ALA A 331 -22.74 5.84 2.57
C ALA A 331 -23.89 5.73 3.59
N LYS A 332 -23.62 5.91 4.89
CA LYS A 332 -24.63 5.88 5.95
C LYS A 332 -25.68 6.98 5.82
N GLN A 333 -25.31 8.14 5.26
CA GLN A 333 -26.23 9.26 5.02
C GLN A 333 -26.87 9.19 3.64
N VAL A 334 -26.16 8.70 2.63
CA VAL A 334 -26.67 8.60 1.26
C VAL A 334 -27.69 7.47 1.10
N ILE A 335 -27.47 6.31 1.74
CA ILE A 335 -28.38 5.16 1.64
C ILE A 335 -29.84 5.51 2.02
N PRO A 336 -30.12 6.13 3.17
CA PRO A 336 -31.50 6.53 3.51
C PRO A 336 -32.11 7.46 2.48
N PHE A 337 -31.35 8.41 1.95
CA PHE A 337 -31.81 9.35 0.95
C PHE A 337 -32.18 8.69 -0.39
N VAL A 338 -31.30 7.81 -0.91
CA VAL A 338 -31.61 7.12 -2.18
C VAL A 338 -32.78 6.15 -2.02
N LYS A 339 -32.96 5.53 -0.83
CA LYS A 339 -34.17 4.74 -0.52
C LYS A 339 -35.45 5.60 -0.52
N LEU A 340 -35.36 6.81 0.03
CA LEU A 340 -36.48 7.76 0.02
C LEU A 340 -36.87 8.13 -1.40
N LEU A 341 -35.92 8.21 -2.34
CA LEU A 341 -36.20 8.43 -3.76
C LEU A 341 -36.79 7.19 -4.47
N GLY A 342 -36.85 6.04 -3.81
CA GLY A 342 -37.41 4.80 -4.34
C GLY A 342 -36.41 3.78 -4.88
N PHE A 343 -35.09 4.01 -4.70
CA PHE A 343 -34.08 3.05 -5.15
C PHE A 343 -33.98 1.84 -4.22
N ASN A 344 -33.85 0.67 -4.80
CA ASN A 344 -33.47 -0.54 -4.06
C ASN A 344 -31.94 -0.61 -3.92
N THR A 345 -31.46 -0.57 -2.69
CA THR A 345 -30.03 -0.63 -2.37
C THR A 345 -29.53 -2.02 -1.96
N LYS A 346 -30.43 -3.01 -1.85
CA LYS A 346 -30.07 -4.36 -1.39
C LYS A 346 -29.28 -5.14 -2.43
N VAL A 347 -28.15 -5.68 -2.02
CA VAL A 347 -27.27 -6.54 -2.81
C VAL A 347 -26.83 -7.72 -1.94
N GLN A 348 -26.88 -8.91 -2.49
CA GLN A 348 -26.36 -10.09 -1.81
C GLN A 348 -24.82 -10.09 -1.83
N ASP A 349 -24.22 -10.20 -0.68
CA ASP A 349 -22.77 -10.36 -0.56
C ASP A 349 -22.38 -11.78 -1.00
N LYS A 350 -21.52 -11.88 -2.02
CA LYS A 350 -21.12 -13.17 -2.59
C LYS A 350 -20.30 -14.04 -1.63
N SER A 351 -19.68 -13.43 -0.61
CA SER A 351 -18.81 -14.14 0.34
C SER A 351 -19.57 -14.66 1.56
N THR A 352 -20.59 -13.92 2.02
CA THR A 352 -21.35 -14.25 3.22
C THR A 352 -22.77 -14.72 2.92
N GLY A 353 -23.29 -14.47 1.69
CA GLY A 353 -24.68 -14.72 1.33
C GLY A 353 -25.67 -13.72 1.91
N GLU A 354 -25.23 -12.79 2.77
CA GLU A 354 -26.08 -11.82 3.43
C GLU A 354 -26.46 -10.64 2.53
N ASN A 355 -27.66 -10.10 2.73
CA ASN A 355 -28.06 -8.87 2.05
C ASN A 355 -27.49 -7.65 2.74
N LYS A 356 -26.72 -6.84 2.01
CA LYS A 356 -26.22 -5.55 2.45
C LYS A 356 -26.67 -4.41 1.56
N ASP A 357 -26.73 -3.19 2.12
CA ASP A 357 -27.01 -2.00 1.32
C ASP A 357 -25.78 -1.55 0.54
N SER A 358 -25.97 -1.20 -0.74
CA SER A 358 -24.91 -0.71 -1.63
C SER A 358 -25.43 0.42 -2.51
N ILE A 359 -24.62 1.47 -2.62
CA ILE A 359 -24.87 2.65 -3.48
C ILE A 359 -23.81 2.79 -4.58
N VAL A 360 -23.20 1.66 -4.96
CA VAL A 360 -22.27 1.65 -6.09
C VAL A 360 -23.03 1.83 -7.39
N GLU A 361 -22.36 2.47 -8.36
CA GLU A 361 -22.94 2.79 -9.66
C GLU A 361 -23.62 1.59 -10.33
N LYS A 362 -22.97 0.43 -10.34
CA LYS A 362 -23.51 -0.83 -10.92
C LYS A 362 -24.86 -1.27 -10.34
N VAL A 363 -25.18 -0.82 -9.12
CA VAL A 363 -26.46 -1.16 -8.46
C VAL A 363 -27.54 -0.14 -8.80
N LEU A 364 -27.21 1.15 -8.70
CA LEU A 364 -28.17 2.23 -8.90
C LEU A 364 -28.47 2.46 -10.39
N ALA A 365 -27.48 2.40 -11.27
CA ALA A 365 -27.64 2.64 -12.71
C ALA A 365 -28.55 1.61 -13.43
N LYS A 366 -28.79 0.45 -12.80
CA LYS A 366 -29.73 -0.55 -13.34
C LYS A 366 -31.20 -0.16 -13.15
N GLN A 367 -31.50 0.81 -12.30
CA GLN A 367 -32.85 1.22 -11.90
C GLN A 367 -33.22 2.55 -12.57
N LYS A 368 -33.23 2.53 -13.92
CA LYS A 368 -33.57 3.70 -14.75
C LYS A 368 -34.99 4.18 -14.52
N GLY A 369 -35.22 5.49 -14.66
CA GLY A 369 -36.54 6.12 -14.60
C GLY A 369 -37.04 6.50 -13.21
N ILE A 370 -36.27 6.23 -12.14
CA ILE A 370 -36.65 6.63 -10.78
C ILE A 370 -36.28 8.10 -10.52
N ALA A 371 -34.99 8.45 -10.72
CA ALA A 371 -34.45 9.80 -10.59
C ALA A 371 -33.10 9.86 -11.36
N ASP A 372 -33.18 9.75 -12.69
CA ASP A 372 -32.02 9.66 -13.57
C ASP A 372 -31.15 10.93 -13.51
N ASP A 373 -31.81 12.10 -13.37
CA ASP A 373 -31.16 13.40 -13.17
C ASP A 373 -30.33 13.46 -11.87
N PHE A 374 -30.87 12.94 -10.77
CA PHE A 374 -30.14 12.80 -9.52
C PHE A 374 -28.94 11.86 -9.67
N LEU A 375 -29.14 10.70 -10.31
CA LEU A 375 -28.05 9.73 -10.49
C LEU A 375 -26.90 10.32 -11.30
N ALA A 376 -27.20 11.09 -12.36
CA ALA A 376 -26.17 11.76 -13.15
C ALA A 376 -25.32 12.73 -12.29
N LEU A 377 -25.98 13.55 -11.45
CA LEU A 377 -25.29 14.47 -10.54
C LEU A 377 -24.51 13.73 -9.45
N TYR A 378 -25.09 12.67 -8.88
CA TYR A 378 -24.45 11.89 -7.82
C TYR A 378 -23.22 11.15 -8.34
N PHE A 379 -23.26 10.56 -9.54
CA PHE A 379 -22.10 9.87 -10.11
C PHE A 379 -21.01 10.86 -10.52
N ALA A 380 -21.36 12.02 -11.09
CA ALA A 380 -20.42 13.08 -11.36
C ALA A 380 -19.72 13.56 -10.08
N TYR A 381 -20.46 13.75 -8.98
CA TYR A 381 -19.87 14.04 -7.68
C TYR A 381 -18.92 12.93 -7.19
N LYS A 382 -19.34 11.65 -7.30
CA LYS A 382 -18.54 10.49 -6.86
C LYS A 382 -17.23 10.38 -7.62
N GLU A 383 -17.23 10.67 -8.92
CA GLU A 383 -16.04 10.69 -9.76
C GLU A 383 -15.07 11.78 -9.28
N GLN A 384 -15.53 13.02 -9.13
CA GLN A 384 -14.70 14.13 -8.66
C GLN A 384 -14.21 13.91 -7.24
N PHE A 385 -15.04 13.36 -6.35
CA PHE A 385 -14.64 13.02 -4.99
C PHE A 385 -13.55 11.94 -4.97
N LYS A 386 -13.65 10.92 -5.84
CA LYS A 386 -12.62 9.89 -5.99
C LYS A 386 -11.31 10.50 -6.47
N ASP A 387 -11.35 11.40 -7.46
CA ASP A 387 -10.15 12.06 -7.98
C ASP A 387 -9.47 12.93 -6.91
N CYS A 388 -10.22 13.70 -6.14
CA CYS A 388 -9.66 14.47 -5.04
C CYS A 388 -9.11 13.61 -3.90
N SER A 389 -9.79 12.51 -3.55
CA SER A 389 -9.41 11.67 -2.41
C SER A 389 -8.28 10.69 -2.74
N THR A 390 -8.25 10.15 -3.96
CA THR A 390 -7.27 9.15 -4.39
C THR A 390 -6.02 9.79 -4.95
N TYR A 391 -6.18 10.81 -5.81
CA TYR A 391 -5.11 11.50 -6.52
C TYR A 391 -4.94 12.94 -6.01
N GLY A 392 -4.93 13.08 -4.69
CA GLY A 392 -4.99 14.35 -3.96
C GLY A 392 -3.65 14.76 -3.36
N GLN A 393 -3.76 15.39 -2.19
CA GLN A 393 -2.63 15.89 -1.38
C GLN A 393 -1.66 14.78 -0.97
N ASN A 394 -2.11 13.54 -0.84
CA ASN A 394 -1.31 12.37 -0.50
C ASN A 394 -0.11 12.14 -1.44
N TYR A 395 -0.17 12.60 -2.71
CA TYR A 395 0.98 12.54 -3.62
C TYR A 395 2.06 13.56 -3.26
N LEU A 396 1.67 14.79 -2.90
CA LEU A 396 2.61 15.80 -2.41
C LEU A 396 3.21 15.40 -1.05
N ASP A 397 2.40 14.80 -0.19
CA ASP A 397 2.85 14.32 1.11
C ASP A 397 3.84 13.13 0.98
N ALA A 398 3.74 12.35 -0.10
CA ALA A 398 4.62 11.22 -0.38
C ALA A 398 5.96 11.61 -1.02
N ILE A 399 6.19 12.86 -1.41
CA ILE A 399 7.49 13.31 -1.92
C ILE A 399 8.51 13.26 -0.79
N ASN A 400 9.56 12.47 -0.98
CA ASN A 400 10.67 12.39 -0.06
C ASN A 400 11.59 13.63 -0.26
N PRO A 401 11.83 14.46 0.77
CA PRO A 401 12.61 15.69 0.62
C PRO A 401 14.10 15.44 0.37
N ILE A 402 14.62 14.24 0.63
CA ILE A 402 16.02 13.87 0.37
C ILE A 402 16.25 13.60 -1.12
N THR A 403 15.34 12.85 -1.74
CA THR A 403 15.46 12.42 -3.14
C THR A 403 14.69 13.32 -4.12
N ASN A 404 13.76 14.12 -3.59
CA ASN A 404 12.77 14.90 -4.35
C ASN A 404 11.91 14.01 -5.28
N ARG A 405 11.61 12.78 -4.82
CA ARG A 405 10.85 11.77 -5.57
C ARG A 405 9.80 11.10 -4.70
N ILE A 406 8.82 10.51 -5.36
CA ILE A 406 7.85 9.61 -4.74
C ILE A 406 8.42 8.19 -4.81
N HIS A 407 8.55 7.54 -3.67
CA HIS A 407 8.89 6.13 -3.54
C HIS A 407 7.63 5.37 -3.13
N THR A 408 7.11 4.55 -4.03
CA THR A 408 5.94 3.72 -3.75
C THR A 408 6.34 2.28 -3.45
N ASN A 409 5.38 1.43 -3.13
CA ASN A 409 5.59 0.01 -2.87
C ASN A 409 4.89 -0.80 -3.96
N PHE A 410 5.62 -1.63 -4.67
CA PHE A 410 5.10 -2.59 -5.64
C PHE A 410 5.05 -3.99 -5.02
N LYS A 411 3.90 -4.62 -5.09
CA LYS A 411 3.72 -6.03 -4.73
C LYS A 411 3.79 -6.85 -6.01
N GLN A 412 4.84 -7.62 -6.18
CA GLN A 412 5.14 -8.37 -7.40
C GLN A 412 3.98 -9.30 -7.80
N LEU A 413 3.50 -10.10 -6.87
CA LEU A 413 2.36 -11.00 -7.04
C LEU A 413 1.14 -10.50 -6.24
N GLY A 414 0.82 -9.21 -6.40
CA GLY A 414 -0.18 -8.53 -5.57
C GLY A 414 -1.64 -8.83 -5.90
N ALA A 415 -1.91 -9.35 -7.10
CA ALA A 415 -3.24 -9.76 -7.54
C ALA A 415 -3.34 -11.30 -7.61
N ALA A 416 -4.54 -11.85 -7.43
CA ALA A 416 -4.79 -13.29 -7.57
C ALA A 416 -4.45 -13.84 -8.97
N SER A 417 -4.45 -12.97 -9.98
CA SER A 417 -4.03 -13.29 -11.37
C SER A 417 -2.50 -13.29 -11.57
N GLY A 418 -1.69 -13.06 -10.53
CA GLY A 418 -0.23 -12.90 -10.65
C GLY A 418 0.22 -11.52 -11.13
N ARG A 419 -0.69 -10.59 -11.44
CA ARG A 419 -0.32 -9.23 -11.82
C ARG A 419 0.27 -8.48 -10.64
N MET A 420 1.27 -7.65 -10.90
CA MET A 420 1.82 -6.71 -9.94
C MET A 420 0.75 -5.69 -9.52
N SER A 421 0.77 -5.30 -8.26
CA SER A 421 -0.03 -4.17 -7.75
C SER A 421 0.86 -3.11 -7.11
N CYS A 422 0.39 -1.86 -7.15
CA CYS A 422 1.12 -0.71 -6.64
C CYS A 422 0.37 -0.04 -5.51
N GLY A 423 1.10 0.59 -4.61
CA GLY A 423 0.57 1.28 -3.46
C GLY A 423 0.35 0.37 -2.25
N SER A 424 0.13 0.96 -1.10
CA SER A 424 -0.12 0.23 0.14
C SER A 424 -1.01 1.05 1.07
N LYS A 425 -1.81 0.33 1.89
CA LYS A 425 -2.52 0.92 3.03
C LYS A 425 -1.58 1.20 4.21
N SER A 426 -0.40 0.57 4.23
CA SER A 426 0.64 0.87 5.21
C SER A 426 1.12 2.31 5.06
N LYS A 427 1.61 2.87 6.15
CA LYS A 427 2.09 4.25 6.20
C LYS A 427 3.62 4.26 6.17
N ASN A 428 4.19 5.26 5.53
CA ASN A 428 5.63 5.55 5.62
C ASN A 428 5.86 6.44 6.85
N GLU A 429 6.03 5.78 8.01
CA GLU A 429 6.22 6.45 9.29
C GLU A 429 7.52 7.26 9.34
N ASP A 430 8.58 6.77 8.69
CA ASP A 430 9.88 7.44 8.67
C ASP A 430 9.81 8.75 7.89
N LEU A 431 9.12 8.74 6.74
CA LEU A 431 8.86 9.95 5.96
C LEU A 431 7.97 10.93 6.72
N ALA A 432 6.95 10.43 7.41
CA ALA A 432 6.04 11.26 8.21
C ALA A 432 6.80 11.98 9.35
N LYS A 433 7.67 11.26 10.06
CA LYS A 433 8.55 11.83 11.10
C LYS A 433 9.50 12.88 10.51
N LEU A 434 10.14 12.58 9.37
CA LEU A 434 11.03 13.52 8.69
C LEU A 434 10.32 14.82 8.29
N LYS A 435 9.10 14.69 7.74
CA LYS A 435 8.27 15.85 7.31
C LYS A 435 7.50 16.52 8.44
N LYS A 436 7.50 15.96 9.65
CA LYS A 436 6.72 16.42 10.82
C LYS A 436 5.22 16.53 10.51
N ILE A 437 4.67 15.54 9.84
CA ILE A 437 3.24 15.44 9.52
C ILE A 437 2.66 14.12 10.05
N PRO A 438 1.33 14.01 10.25
CA PRO A 438 0.73 12.76 10.70
C PRO A 438 1.01 11.59 9.76
N ALA A 439 1.33 10.42 10.30
CA ALA A 439 1.59 9.20 9.52
C ALA A 439 0.40 8.83 8.61
N SER A 440 -0.83 9.17 9.01
CA SER A 440 -2.03 8.97 8.21
C SER A 440 -1.97 9.63 6.82
N ARG A 441 -1.19 10.71 6.67
CA ARG A 441 -1.00 11.44 5.40
C ARG A 441 0.08 10.82 4.51
N CYS A 442 1.09 10.13 5.08
CA CYS A 442 2.19 9.50 4.33
C CYS A 442 1.83 8.07 3.94
N SER A 443 1.00 7.89 2.92
CA SER A 443 0.73 6.60 2.30
C SER A 443 1.62 6.38 1.09
N PHE A 444 1.77 5.11 0.67
CA PHE A 444 2.40 4.77 -0.60
C PHE A 444 1.40 4.98 -1.73
N PRO A 445 1.60 5.96 -2.64
CA PRO A 445 0.65 6.28 -3.70
C PRO A 445 0.50 5.16 -4.72
N GLN A 446 -0.70 5.06 -5.28
CA GLN A 446 -1.01 4.14 -6.37
C GLN A 446 -0.59 4.77 -7.72
N LEU A 447 0.46 4.24 -8.36
CA LEU A 447 0.99 4.77 -9.63
C LEU A 447 0.48 4.03 -10.87
N GLN A 448 -0.07 2.82 -10.74
CA GLN A 448 -0.54 2.03 -11.89
C GLN A 448 -1.89 2.49 -12.46
N ASN A 449 -2.75 3.08 -11.62
CA ASN A 449 -4.12 3.46 -11.99
C ASN A 449 -4.29 4.98 -12.07
N LEU A 450 -3.24 5.70 -12.47
CA LEU A 450 -3.32 7.14 -12.65
C LEU A 450 -4.34 7.48 -13.76
N PRO A 451 -5.15 8.53 -13.58
CA PRO A 451 -6.01 9.03 -14.64
C PRO A 451 -5.24 9.27 -15.94
N ALA A 452 -5.92 9.04 -17.06
CA ALA A 452 -5.29 9.15 -18.38
C ALA A 452 -5.21 10.60 -18.88
N ASP A 453 -5.72 11.57 -18.11
CA ASP A 453 -5.70 12.98 -18.49
C ASP A 453 -4.27 13.54 -18.55
N GLU A 454 -4.09 14.51 -19.43
CA GLU A 454 -2.78 15.12 -19.72
C GLU A 454 -2.19 15.82 -18.48
N ILE A 455 -3.02 16.52 -17.70
CA ILE A 455 -2.57 17.27 -16.53
C ILE A 455 -1.95 16.32 -15.50
N THR A 456 -2.64 15.20 -15.20
CA THR A 456 -2.15 14.19 -14.25
C THR A 456 -0.85 13.56 -14.74
N ARG A 457 -0.80 13.12 -16.00
CA ARG A 457 0.38 12.39 -16.52
C ARG A 457 1.57 13.30 -16.74
N SER A 458 1.36 14.53 -17.23
CA SER A 458 2.44 15.50 -17.44
C SER A 458 3.08 16.02 -16.15
N ALA A 459 2.47 15.80 -15.00
CA ALA A 459 3.06 16.13 -13.70
C ALA A 459 4.18 15.14 -13.30
N PHE A 460 4.16 13.90 -13.82
CA PHE A 460 5.27 12.97 -13.66
C PHE A 460 6.33 13.25 -14.72
N THR A 461 7.50 13.70 -14.28
CA THR A 461 8.56 14.18 -15.18
C THR A 461 9.86 13.46 -14.88
N ALA A 462 10.72 13.34 -15.91
CA ALA A 462 12.10 12.95 -15.68
C ALA A 462 12.85 14.09 -14.96
N GLN A 463 13.88 13.77 -14.19
CA GLN A 463 14.78 14.79 -13.64
C GLN A 463 15.48 15.54 -14.79
N LYS A 464 15.87 16.78 -14.51
CA LYS A 464 16.61 17.62 -15.48
C LYS A 464 17.82 16.87 -16.04
N GLY A 465 17.91 16.78 -17.34
CA GLY A 465 18.96 16.05 -18.07
C GLY A 465 18.63 14.60 -18.38
N ASN A 466 17.51 14.06 -17.90
CA ASN A 466 17.04 12.72 -18.21
C ASN A 466 15.76 12.75 -19.05
N LEU A 467 15.44 11.61 -19.66
CA LEU A 467 14.22 11.41 -20.45
C LEU A 467 13.44 10.21 -19.88
N PHE A 468 12.11 10.23 -20.00
CA PHE A 468 11.30 9.04 -19.83
C PHE A 468 11.38 8.17 -21.08
N CYS A 469 11.57 6.87 -20.86
CA CYS A 469 11.34 5.85 -21.87
C CYS A 469 10.05 5.11 -21.51
N SER A 470 9.09 5.09 -22.41
CA SER A 470 7.86 4.31 -22.24
C SER A 470 7.85 3.20 -23.28
N CYS A 471 7.84 1.96 -22.80
CA CYS A 471 7.74 0.77 -23.64
C CYS A 471 6.47 0.00 -23.24
N ASP A 472 5.67 -0.37 -24.24
CA ASP A 472 4.48 -1.18 -24.03
C ASP A 472 4.42 -2.30 -25.08
N TYR A 473 3.99 -3.48 -24.65
CA TYR A 473 3.78 -4.60 -25.55
C TYR A 473 2.47 -4.43 -26.32
N SER A 474 2.54 -4.43 -27.64
CA SER A 474 1.33 -4.38 -28.45
C SER A 474 0.56 -5.70 -28.36
N ALA A 475 -0.68 -5.63 -27.85
CA ALA A 475 -1.62 -6.75 -27.77
C ALA A 475 -1.03 -8.02 -27.08
N LEU A 476 -0.24 -7.87 -26.02
CA LEU A 476 0.48 -8.98 -25.36
C LEU A 476 -0.41 -10.19 -25.06
N GLU A 477 -1.57 -9.96 -24.43
CA GLU A 477 -2.49 -11.04 -24.03
C GLU A 477 -3.03 -11.81 -25.24
N SER A 478 -3.38 -11.10 -26.31
CA SER A 478 -3.85 -11.72 -27.56
C SER A 478 -2.74 -12.51 -28.28
N ARG A 479 -1.49 -12.00 -28.25
CA ARG A 479 -0.32 -12.69 -28.82
C ARG A 479 0.00 -13.97 -28.06
N LEU A 480 0.00 -13.92 -26.72
CA LEU A 480 0.17 -15.11 -25.89
C LEU A 480 -0.95 -16.12 -26.10
N GLY A 481 -2.21 -15.65 -26.23
CA GLY A 481 -3.34 -16.53 -26.55
C GLY A 481 -3.17 -17.20 -27.90
N ALA A 482 -2.75 -16.47 -28.94
CA ALA A 482 -2.50 -17.01 -30.26
C ALA A 482 -1.40 -18.11 -30.23
N ASP A 483 -0.32 -17.87 -29.50
CA ASP A 483 0.80 -18.80 -29.37
C ASP A 483 0.43 -20.05 -28.55
N ILE A 484 -0.17 -19.86 -27.36
CA ILE A 484 -0.54 -20.97 -26.46
C ILE A 484 -1.58 -21.90 -27.12
N TYR A 485 -2.57 -21.34 -27.80
CA TYR A 485 -3.63 -22.12 -28.47
C TYR A 485 -3.29 -22.49 -29.91
N ASN A 486 -2.14 -22.05 -30.41
CA ASN A 486 -1.68 -22.25 -31.80
C ASN A 486 -2.78 -21.88 -32.81
N GLU A 487 -3.38 -20.68 -32.62
CA GLU A 487 -4.50 -20.22 -33.44
C GLU A 487 -3.99 -19.62 -34.76
N PRO A 488 -4.23 -20.28 -35.92
CA PRO A 488 -3.55 -19.95 -37.18
C PRO A 488 -3.85 -18.55 -37.71
N GLU A 489 -5.12 -18.11 -37.63
CA GLU A 489 -5.53 -16.80 -38.14
C GLU A 489 -4.97 -15.66 -37.30
N MET A 490 -4.93 -15.82 -35.98
CA MET A 490 -4.30 -14.86 -35.07
C MET A 490 -2.79 -14.79 -35.27
N LEU A 491 -2.14 -15.95 -35.39
CA LEU A 491 -0.69 -16.04 -35.64
C LEU A 491 -0.34 -15.34 -36.95
N LYS A 492 -1.10 -15.60 -38.03
CA LYS A 492 -0.92 -14.97 -39.33
C LYS A 492 -1.05 -13.45 -39.24
N GLU A 493 -2.09 -12.92 -38.58
CA GLU A 493 -2.29 -11.48 -38.39
C GLU A 493 -1.14 -10.82 -37.60
N PHE A 494 -0.64 -11.49 -36.57
CA PHE A 494 0.47 -10.95 -35.76
C PHE A 494 1.82 -11.06 -36.43
N LEU A 495 2.06 -12.02 -37.31
CA LEU A 495 3.34 -12.25 -37.98
C LEU A 495 3.42 -11.56 -39.35
N GLU A 496 2.34 -11.56 -40.12
CA GLU A 496 2.29 -11.11 -41.51
C GLU A 496 1.41 -9.86 -41.71
N GLY A 497 0.46 -9.59 -40.81
CA GLY A 497 -0.48 -8.50 -40.89
C GLY A 497 -0.03 -7.22 -40.20
N SER A 498 -0.99 -6.39 -39.79
CA SER A 498 -0.74 -5.12 -39.08
C SER A 498 -0.13 -5.30 -37.68
N GLY A 499 -0.17 -6.50 -37.15
CA GLY A 499 0.21 -6.82 -35.78
C GLY A 499 -0.68 -6.17 -34.70
N ARG A 500 -1.79 -5.56 -35.11
CA ARG A 500 -2.73 -4.80 -34.25
C ARG A 500 -4.13 -5.38 -34.28
N MET A 501 -4.26 -6.68 -34.05
CA MET A 501 -5.57 -7.30 -33.99
C MET A 501 -6.40 -6.73 -32.84
N LEU A 502 -7.45 -5.96 -33.16
CA LEU A 502 -8.40 -5.52 -32.15
C LEU A 502 -9.21 -6.76 -31.69
N PRO A 503 -9.37 -7.00 -30.38
CA PRO A 503 -10.11 -8.17 -29.85
C PRO A 503 -11.49 -8.34 -30.47
N HIS A 504 -12.17 -7.22 -30.81
CA HIS A 504 -13.47 -7.23 -31.45
C HIS A 504 -13.45 -7.73 -32.89
N PHE A 505 -12.35 -7.53 -33.63
CA PHE A 505 -12.20 -8.01 -34.99
C PHE A 505 -12.01 -9.54 -35.04
N ALA A 506 -11.26 -10.08 -34.08
CA ALA A 506 -11.08 -11.52 -33.92
C ALA A 506 -12.43 -12.20 -33.67
N VAL A 507 -13.24 -11.71 -32.73
CA VAL A 507 -14.56 -12.22 -32.42
C VAL A 507 -15.49 -12.12 -33.62
N MET A 508 -15.51 -11.01 -34.37
CA MET A 508 -16.33 -10.85 -35.57
C MET A 508 -15.93 -11.83 -36.70
N GLN A 509 -14.66 -12.07 -36.94
CA GLN A 509 -14.22 -13.03 -37.96
C GLN A 509 -14.50 -14.48 -37.58
N PHE A 510 -14.48 -14.83 -36.28
CA PHE A 510 -14.74 -16.19 -35.81
C PHE A 510 -16.22 -16.55 -35.72
N TYR A 511 -17.09 -15.60 -35.37
CA TYR A 511 -18.51 -15.88 -35.11
C TYR A 511 -19.45 -15.45 -36.23
N LEU A 512 -18.99 -14.75 -37.26
CA LEU A 512 -19.79 -14.30 -38.40
C LEU A 512 -19.46 -15.02 -39.71
N LYS A 513 -18.60 -16.06 -39.68
CA LYS A 513 -18.43 -17.07 -40.71
C LYS A 513 -19.25 -18.31 -40.34
#